data_aa4e20e8d61a5201c3ece99a7ab19814
#
_entry.id   aa4e20e8d61a5201c3ece99a7ab19814
#
_cell.length_a   1.000
_cell.length_b   1.000
_cell.length_c   1.000
_cell.angle_alpha   90.00
_cell.angle_beta   90.00
_cell.angle_gamma   90.00
#
_symmetry.space_group_name_H-M   'P 1'
#
loop_
_entity.id
_entity.type
_entity.pdbx_description
1 polymer ?
#
loop_
_entity_poly.entity_id
_entity_poly.type
_entity_poly.pdbx_seq_one_letter_code
_entity_poly.pdbx_strand_id
1 'polypeptide(L)'
;MKLQQLRFIFEVVQSNFNISEAAKELHTSQPGVSKQIQLLEREIGIQIFHRHGKRLIGLTDPGNQIYDSILEILRESKNIKNISAEYDSI
;
A
#
# COMPACT_ATOMS: atom_id res chain seq x y z
N MET A 1 -5.85 -10.25 -3.84
CA MET A 1 -5.21 -9.20 -3.03
C MET A 1 -3.94 -9.73 -2.43
N LYS A 2 -2.84 -9.04 -2.63
CA LYS A 2 -1.53 -9.46 -2.13
C LYS A 2 -1.03 -8.48 -1.09
N LEU A 3 -0.32 -9.00 -0.09
CA LEU A 3 0.27 -8.16 0.96
C LEU A 3 1.18 -7.09 0.37
N GLN A 4 1.92 -7.42 -0.67
CA GLN A 4 2.80 -6.47 -1.35
C GLN A 4 2.01 -5.28 -1.92
N GLN A 5 0.81 -5.51 -2.46
CA GLN A 5 -0.04 -4.43 -2.97
C GLN A 5 -0.46 -3.48 -1.85
N LEU A 6 -0.72 -4.03 -0.67
CA LEU A 6 -1.07 -3.23 0.50
C LEU A 6 0.11 -2.37 0.94
N ARG A 7 1.31 -2.90 0.88
CA ARG A 7 2.53 -2.14 1.18
C ARG A 7 2.74 -1.00 0.19
N PHE A 8 2.44 -1.24 -1.08
CA PHE A 8 2.55 -0.20 -2.11
C PHE A 8 1.62 0.97 -1.79
N ILE A 9 0.37 0.66 -1.41
CA ILE A 9 -0.59 1.71 -1.05
C ILE A 9 -0.10 2.48 0.18
N PHE A 10 0.39 1.76 1.19
CA PHE A 10 0.94 2.38 2.40
C PHE A 10 2.05 3.37 2.05
N GLU A 11 3.02 2.95 1.24
CA GLU A 11 4.15 3.81 0.88
C GLU A 11 3.70 5.03 0.07
N VAL A 12 2.72 4.88 -0.81
CA VAL A 12 2.20 6.01 -1.57
C VAL A 12 1.60 7.06 -0.64
N VAL A 13 0.81 6.63 0.35
CA VAL A 13 0.23 7.55 1.33
C VAL A 13 1.33 8.20 2.16
N GLN A 14 2.31 7.43 2.62
CA GLN A 14 3.43 7.94 3.42
C GLN A 14 4.30 8.92 2.63
N SER A 15 4.32 8.80 1.32
CA SER A 15 5.08 9.69 0.43
C SER A 15 4.23 10.87 -0.06
N ASN A 16 3.13 11.19 0.61
CA ASN A 16 2.20 12.26 0.25
C ASN A 16 1.68 12.10 -1.18
N PHE A 17 1.33 10.87 -1.55
CA PHE A 17 0.77 10.50 -2.85
C PHE A 17 1.75 10.71 -4.01
N ASN A 18 3.02 10.80 -3.72
CA ASN A 18 4.06 10.90 -4.72
C ASN A 18 4.53 9.50 -5.11
N ILE A 19 4.09 9.03 -6.29
CA ILE A 19 4.41 7.67 -6.75
C ILE A 19 5.90 7.48 -6.98
N SER A 20 6.59 8.51 -7.48
CA SER A 20 8.04 8.44 -7.71
C SER A 20 8.80 8.19 -6.41
N GLU A 21 8.46 8.91 -5.36
CA GLU A 21 9.09 8.73 -4.06
C GLU A 21 8.77 7.37 -3.46
N ALA A 22 7.50 6.95 -3.55
CA ALA A 22 7.10 5.63 -3.08
C ALA A 22 7.85 4.52 -3.80
N ALA A 23 8.02 4.66 -5.13
CA ALA A 23 8.75 3.67 -5.92
C ALA A 23 10.20 3.54 -5.47
N LYS A 24 10.85 4.65 -5.11
CA LYS A 24 12.21 4.61 -4.58
C LYS A 24 12.27 3.83 -3.27
N GLU A 25 11.37 4.12 -2.35
CA GLU A 25 11.32 3.42 -1.06
C GLU A 25 11.04 1.93 -1.24
N LEU A 26 10.26 1.57 -2.25
CA LEU A 26 9.89 0.18 -2.54
C LEU A 26 10.90 -0.54 -3.43
N HIS A 27 11.95 0.14 -3.86
CA HIS A 27 12.97 -0.42 -4.76
C HIS A 27 12.36 -0.99 -6.04
N THR A 28 11.41 -0.27 -6.61
CA THR A 28 10.72 -0.68 -7.83
C THR A 28 10.48 0.52 -8.74
N SER A 29 9.90 0.28 -9.91
CA SER A 29 9.64 1.35 -10.87
C SER A 29 8.30 2.04 -10.57
N GLN A 30 8.19 3.30 -11.00
CA GLN A 30 6.96 4.04 -10.90
C GLN A 30 5.80 3.36 -11.62
N PRO A 31 5.97 2.87 -12.87
CA PRO A 31 4.92 2.10 -13.54
C PRO A 31 4.54 0.82 -12.78
N GLY A 32 5.51 0.19 -12.12
CA GLY A 32 5.26 -1.00 -11.32
C GLY A 32 4.32 -0.72 -10.15
N VAL A 33 4.55 0.39 -9.44
CA VAL A 33 3.66 0.80 -8.35
C VAL A 33 2.27 1.10 -8.87
N SER A 34 2.17 1.92 -9.93
CA SER A 34 0.88 2.29 -10.53
C SER A 34 0.09 1.08 -10.97
N LYS A 35 0.75 0.11 -11.59
CA LYS A 35 0.10 -1.12 -12.07
C LYS A 35 -0.48 -1.93 -10.92
N GLN A 36 0.28 -2.11 -9.85
CA GLN A 36 -0.18 -2.91 -8.72
C GLN A 36 -1.37 -2.26 -8.01
N ILE A 37 -1.36 -0.94 -7.89
CA ILE A 37 -2.50 -0.21 -7.32
C ILE A 37 -3.73 -0.39 -8.19
N GLN A 38 -3.60 -0.22 -9.50
CA GLN A 38 -4.72 -0.38 -10.43
C GLN A 38 -5.28 -1.80 -10.42
N LEU A 39 -4.41 -2.80 -10.33
CA LEU A 39 -4.85 -4.20 -10.26
C LEU A 39 -5.68 -4.44 -9.00
N LEU A 40 -5.25 -3.91 -7.87
CA LEU A 40 -5.99 -4.05 -6.63
C LEU A 40 -7.33 -3.32 -6.68
N GLU A 41 -7.33 -2.07 -7.16
CA GLU A 41 -8.57 -1.30 -7.32
C GLU A 41 -9.57 -2.04 -8.21
N ARG A 42 -9.08 -2.65 -9.28
CA ARG A 42 -9.92 -3.40 -10.19
C ARG A 42 -10.47 -4.67 -9.55
N GLU A 43 -9.63 -5.37 -8.78
CA GLU A 43 -10.03 -6.60 -8.09
C GLU A 43 -11.15 -6.34 -7.09
N ILE A 44 -11.02 -5.28 -6.28
CA ILE A 44 -12.03 -4.96 -5.25
C ILE A 44 -13.17 -4.10 -5.78
N GLY A 45 -13.04 -3.58 -7.00
CA GLY A 45 -14.10 -2.80 -7.63
C GLY A 45 -14.32 -1.41 -7.07
N ILE A 46 -13.30 -0.85 -6.41
CA ILE A 46 -13.38 0.45 -5.74
C ILE A 46 -12.12 1.24 -6.05
N GLN A 47 -12.26 2.54 -6.32
CA GLN A 47 -11.12 3.43 -6.42
C GLN A 47 -10.66 3.80 -5.02
N ILE A 48 -9.39 3.54 -4.73
CA ILE A 48 -8.77 3.86 -3.45
C ILE A 48 -8.26 5.30 -3.46
N PHE A 49 -7.76 5.75 -4.61
CA PHE A 49 -7.17 7.07 -4.76
C PHE A 49 -7.98 7.97 -5.68
N HIS A 50 -8.08 9.24 -5.30
CA HIS A 50 -8.51 10.29 -6.22
C HIS A 50 -7.34 10.62 -7.15
N ARG A 51 -7.65 10.82 -8.43
CA ARG A 51 -6.66 11.15 -9.44
C ARG A 51 -7.00 12.46 -10.13
N HIS A 52 -5.96 13.22 -10.45
CA HIS A 52 -6.05 14.36 -11.36
C HIS A 52 -5.10 14.06 -12.51
N GLY A 53 -5.64 13.60 -13.62
CA GLY A 53 -4.83 13.06 -14.71
C GLY A 53 -4.09 11.82 -14.22
N LYS A 54 -2.76 11.84 -14.31
CA LYS A 54 -1.92 10.73 -13.86
C LYS A 54 -1.48 10.87 -12.39
N ARG A 55 -1.81 11.99 -11.75
CA ARG A 55 -1.38 12.25 -10.39
C ARG A 55 -2.41 11.73 -9.39
N LEU A 56 -1.90 11.12 -8.33
CA LEU A 56 -2.72 10.79 -7.17
C LEU A 56 -2.76 12.01 -6.27
N ILE A 57 -3.95 12.38 -5.80
CA ILE A 57 -4.12 13.60 -5.01
C ILE A 57 -4.68 13.36 -3.61
N GLY A 58 -5.10 12.14 -3.31
CA GLY A 58 -5.62 11.81 -1.99
C GLY A 58 -6.35 10.48 -2.01
N LEU A 59 -6.88 10.10 -0.86
CA LEU A 59 -7.70 8.90 -0.73
C LEU A 59 -9.17 9.24 -0.94
N THR A 60 -9.91 8.34 -1.60
CA THR A 60 -11.37 8.42 -1.67
C THR A 60 -11.95 8.11 -0.29
N ASP A 61 -13.26 8.36 -0.09
CA ASP A 61 -13.91 7.99 1.17
C ASP A 61 -13.77 6.49 1.46
N PRO A 62 -14.09 5.58 0.51
CA PRO A 62 -13.82 4.16 0.75
C PRO A 62 -12.32 3.87 0.87
N GLY A 63 -11.47 4.62 0.17
CA GLY A 63 -10.03 4.49 0.28
C GLY A 63 -9.52 4.75 1.70
N ASN A 64 -10.08 5.74 2.39
CA ASN A 64 -9.74 6.02 3.78
C ASN A 64 -10.07 4.83 4.69
N GLN A 65 -11.25 4.24 4.50
CA GLN A 65 -11.65 3.08 5.28
C GLN A 65 -10.77 1.86 4.98
N ILE A 66 -10.46 1.65 3.70
CA ILE A 66 -9.57 0.57 3.27
C ILE A 66 -8.17 0.78 3.85
N TYR A 67 -7.70 2.01 3.87
CA TYR A 67 -6.37 2.32 4.40
C TYR A 67 -6.26 1.96 5.89
N ASP A 68 -7.29 2.23 6.68
CA ASP A 68 -7.30 1.83 8.09
C ASP A 68 -7.13 0.31 8.22
N SER A 69 -7.80 -0.46 7.37
CA SER A 69 -7.66 -1.92 7.36
C SER A 69 -6.25 -2.33 6.91
N ILE A 70 -5.69 -1.63 5.92
CA ILE A 70 -4.32 -1.90 5.46
C ILE A 70 -3.32 -1.73 6.60
N LEU A 71 -3.46 -0.66 7.37
CA LEU A 71 -2.58 -0.42 8.52
C LEU A 71 -2.65 -1.57 9.53
N GLU A 72 -3.86 -2.07 9.81
CA GLU A 72 -4.05 -3.21 10.69
C GLU A 72 -3.38 -4.48 10.16
N ILE A 73 -3.57 -4.75 8.87
CA ILE A 73 -2.98 -5.94 8.23
C ILE A 73 -1.46 -5.88 8.28
N LEU A 74 -0.88 -4.73 7.95
CA LEU A 74 0.57 -4.57 7.94
C LEU A 74 1.14 -4.64 9.36
N ARG A 75 0.43 -4.10 10.35
CA ARG A 75 0.83 -4.20 11.75
C ARG A 75 0.84 -5.66 12.20
N GLU A 76 -0.20 -6.41 11.88
CA GLU A 76 -0.29 -7.82 12.24
C GLU A 76 0.76 -8.67 11.51
N SER A 77 1.04 -8.34 10.25
CA SER A 77 2.11 -9.01 9.50
C SER A 77 3.46 -8.84 10.20
N LYS A 78 3.75 -7.62 10.66
CA LYS A 78 4.97 -7.34 11.41
C LYS A 78 4.99 -8.06 12.75
N ASN A 79 3.83 -8.14 13.40
CA ASN A 79 3.69 -8.84 14.68
C ASN A 79 4.03 -10.32 14.54
N ILE A 80 3.58 -10.95 13.46
CA ILE A 80 3.91 -12.37 13.21
C ILE A 80 5.42 -12.54 13.10
N LYS A 81 6.11 -11.66 12.39
CA LYS A 81 7.57 -11.72 12.25
C LYS A 81 8.27 -11.51 13.59
N ASN A 82 7.74 -10.60 14.42
CA ASN A 82 8.32 -10.34 15.75
C ASN A 82 8.17 -11.56 16.64
N ILE A 83 7.01 -12.21 16.62
CA ILE A 83 6.79 -13.44 17.39
C ILE A 83 7.78 -14.52 16.95
N SER A 84 7.92 -14.71 15.65
CA SER A 84 8.87 -15.69 15.11
C SER A 84 10.30 -15.41 15.57
N ALA A 85 10.71 -14.15 15.55
CA ALA A 85 12.05 -13.75 15.98
C ALA A 85 12.31 -14.07 17.46
N GLU A 86 11.29 -13.92 18.33
CA GLU A 86 11.42 -14.25 19.75
C GLU A 86 11.76 -15.74 19.95
N TYR A 87 11.15 -16.60 19.17
CA TYR A 87 11.37 -18.06 19.29
C TYR A 87 12.61 -18.52 18.56
N ASP A 88 13.02 -17.84 17.50
CA ASP A 88 14.24 -18.18 16.76
C ASP A 88 15.52 -17.83 17.52
N SER A 89 15.45 -16.90 18.45
CA SER A 89 16.62 -16.47 19.21
C SER A 89 16.98 -17.41 20.38
N ILE A 90 16.25 -18.50 20.53
CA ILE A 90 16.50 -19.51 21.56
C ILE A 90 17.44 -20.63 21.03
#